data_8ab1483a95dd2c53244e929ff5f93314
#
_entry.id   8ab1483a95dd2c53244e929ff5f93314
#
_cell.length_a   1.000
_cell.length_b   1.000
_cell.length_c   1.000
_cell.angle_alpha   90.00
_cell.angle_beta   90.00
_cell.angle_gamma   90.00
#
_symmetry.space_group_name_H-M   'P 1'
#
loop_
_entity.id
_entity.type
_entity.pdbx_description
1 polymer ?
#
loop_
_entity_poly.entity_id
_entity_poly.type
_entity_poly.pdbx_seq_one_letter_code
_entity_poly.pdbx_strand_id
1 'polypeptide(L)'
;MNLRFLPITLAISAAFAGSAQAQSLMSLYETARGYDAAYKAAQSQYTANLSKGDQAKALLLPTIGLSANVNKTDVELLAAAQTVTSQSKAATLSASQPLYRPANFANYQQGMRQLELASVQLKAAEQDLMVRLSQAYFDVLVSRESLDFVKAQKVAVAEQLAAAKRNFEVGTSTITDTREAQARYDLVLAQEIAADNDLRIKRLALNQLVGLNNIEPKSLSSNAKLSGPDIQSLEQWVQQSAEQNPSVIQSRAALEIAKLETSKAEAGHKPTLDLVAGYTPTRYKNGKGINSSQIDSNANSVTLSFNMPLFAGFSTQNRIKETVALEDKARSDLDAAERNVAQATRSAFFGLQSGLGQVNALQAAEASSQSALDANKLGYQVGVRINIDVLNSQSQLFQTKRDLAKARYDVLLGQLKLRQAAGTLTEADLAFINALLNP
;
A
#
# COMPACT_ATOMS: atom_id res chain seq x y z
N MET A 1 8.88 -24.00 -59.73
CA MET A 1 7.42 -23.90 -59.47
C MET A 1 7.19 -23.04 -58.26
N ASN A 2 6.79 -21.86 -58.55
CA ASN A 2 6.32 -20.67 -57.85
C ASN A 2 6.34 -20.56 -56.31
N LEU A 3 7.27 -19.72 -55.87
CA LEU A 3 7.27 -18.94 -54.65
C LEU A 3 6.00 -18.10 -54.51
N ARG A 4 5.26 -18.23 -53.40
CA ARG A 4 4.31 -17.24 -52.91
C ARG A 4 4.31 -17.24 -51.37
N PHE A 5 5.37 -16.77 -50.72
CA PHE A 5 5.43 -16.48 -49.30
C PHE A 5 6.19 -15.16 -49.09
N LEU A 6 5.59 -14.04 -49.47
CA LEU A 6 6.03 -12.71 -49.05
C LEU A 6 4.84 -11.76 -49.19
N PRO A 7 3.99 -11.66 -48.21
CA PRO A 7 3.72 -10.35 -47.60
C PRO A 7 3.27 -10.39 -46.10
N ILE A 8 3.56 -11.44 -45.32
CA ILE A 8 3.09 -11.51 -43.92
C ILE A 8 4.07 -10.86 -42.94
N THR A 9 5.31 -10.66 -43.30
CA THR A 9 6.36 -10.08 -42.43
C THR A 9 6.30 -8.54 -42.35
N LEU A 10 5.58 -7.85 -43.26
CA LEU A 10 5.48 -6.39 -43.24
C LEU A 10 4.28 -5.85 -42.44
N ALA A 11 3.34 -6.72 -42.07
CA ALA A 11 2.14 -6.32 -41.30
C ALA A 11 2.32 -6.34 -39.77
N ILE A 12 3.37 -7.01 -39.27
CA ILE A 12 3.65 -7.14 -37.82
C ILE A 12 4.51 -5.97 -37.30
N SER A 13 5.28 -5.29 -38.16
CA SER A 13 6.09 -4.13 -37.76
C SER A 13 5.31 -2.81 -37.67
N ALA A 14 4.08 -2.73 -38.17
CA ALA A 14 3.23 -1.52 -38.05
C ALA A 14 2.40 -1.45 -36.76
N ALA A 15 2.33 -2.52 -35.98
CA ALA A 15 1.54 -2.56 -34.74
C ALA A 15 2.28 -2.04 -33.49
N PHE A 16 3.58 -1.69 -33.62
CA PHE A 16 4.39 -1.16 -32.51
C PHE A 16 4.76 0.33 -32.67
N ALA A 17 4.21 1.02 -33.63
CA ALA A 17 4.20 2.50 -33.60
C ALA A 17 3.11 2.96 -32.61
N GLY A 18 3.26 2.63 -31.33
CA GLY A 18 2.51 3.24 -30.25
C GLY A 18 2.81 4.73 -30.28
N SER A 19 1.88 5.53 -30.81
CA SER A 19 1.86 6.97 -30.65
C SER A 19 2.17 7.26 -29.17
N ALA A 20 3.18 8.09 -28.92
CA ALA A 20 3.47 8.65 -27.62
C ALA A 20 2.29 9.59 -27.23
N GLN A 21 1.12 9.01 -26.98
CA GLN A 21 0.00 9.73 -26.39
C GLN A 21 0.35 9.96 -24.92
N ALA A 22 0.26 11.21 -24.49
CA ALA A 22 0.41 11.56 -23.08
C ALA A 22 -0.54 10.69 -22.26
N GLN A 23 0.03 9.94 -21.31
CA GLN A 23 -0.71 8.93 -20.56
C GLN A 23 -1.50 9.57 -19.42
N SER A 24 -2.77 9.19 -19.32
CA SER A 24 -3.64 9.70 -18.28
C SER A 24 -3.34 9.05 -16.93
N LEU A 25 -3.62 9.74 -15.83
CA LEU A 25 -3.43 9.22 -14.48
C LEU A 25 -4.22 7.91 -14.28
N MET A 26 -5.44 7.82 -14.84
CA MET A 26 -6.28 6.64 -14.73
C MET A 26 -5.71 5.43 -15.47
N SER A 27 -5.19 5.61 -16.70
CA SER A 27 -4.58 4.51 -17.46
C SER A 27 -3.30 3.99 -16.79
N LEU A 28 -2.52 4.88 -16.16
CA LEU A 28 -1.35 4.48 -15.38
C LEU A 28 -1.74 3.75 -14.10
N TYR A 29 -2.86 4.12 -13.48
CA TYR A 29 -3.38 3.40 -12.31
C TYR A 29 -3.77 1.96 -12.64
N GLU A 30 -4.49 1.74 -13.73
CA GLU A 30 -4.84 0.38 -14.19
C GLU A 30 -3.58 -0.46 -14.46
N THR A 31 -2.57 0.13 -15.07
CA THR A 31 -1.29 -0.53 -15.34
C THR A 31 -0.52 -0.82 -14.04
N ALA A 32 -0.43 0.16 -13.13
CA ALA A 32 0.23 0.01 -11.84
C ALA A 32 -0.43 -1.06 -10.96
N ARG A 33 -1.77 -1.16 -10.97
CA ARG A 33 -2.54 -2.20 -10.28
C ARG A 33 -2.14 -3.60 -10.72
N GLY A 34 -1.79 -3.76 -12.01
CA GLY A 34 -1.27 -5.01 -12.57
C GLY A 34 0.23 -5.25 -12.37
N TYR A 35 1.01 -4.26 -11.93
CA TYR A 35 2.47 -4.33 -11.87
C TYR A 35 3.05 -4.10 -10.46
N ASP A 36 2.52 -3.16 -9.68
CA ASP A 36 3.08 -2.77 -8.38
C ASP A 36 3.24 -3.97 -7.43
N ALA A 37 4.47 -4.19 -6.98
CA ALA A 37 4.82 -5.33 -6.16
C ALA A 37 4.16 -5.28 -4.76
N ALA A 38 3.99 -4.09 -4.18
CA ALA A 38 3.38 -3.93 -2.87
C ALA A 38 1.88 -4.26 -2.92
N TYR A 39 1.17 -3.79 -3.95
CA TYR A 39 -0.23 -4.13 -4.15
C TYR A 39 -0.43 -5.63 -4.45
N LYS A 40 0.41 -6.23 -5.32
CA LYS A 40 0.39 -7.69 -5.57
C LYS A 40 0.66 -8.51 -4.31
N ALA A 41 1.59 -8.07 -3.48
CA ALA A 41 1.85 -8.72 -2.19
C ALA A 41 0.60 -8.68 -1.28
N ALA A 42 -0.12 -7.54 -1.24
CA ALA A 42 -1.37 -7.42 -0.50
C ALA A 42 -2.48 -8.33 -1.05
N GLN A 43 -2.62 -8.45 -2.39
CA GLN A 43 -3.54 -9.39 -3.02
C GLN A 43 -3.21 -10.86 -2.67
N SER A 44 -1.94 -11.22 -2.74
CA SER A 44 -1.50 -12.58 -2.38
C SER A 44 -1.72 -12.86 -0.89
N GLN A 45 -1.50 -11.87 -0.02
CA GLN A 45 -1.78 -11.98 1.41
C GLN A 45 -3.28 -12.15 1.69
N TYR A 46 -4.13 -11.40 0.97
CA TYR A 46 -5.58 -11.58 1.05
C TYR A 46 -6.00 -12.99 0.64
N THR A 47 -5.48 -13.51 -0.48
CA THR A 47 -5.75 -14.90 -0.93
C THR A 47 -5.27 -15.94 0.10
N ALA A 48 -4.11 -15.73 0.71
CA ALA A 48 -3.62 -16.59 1.79
C ALA A 48 -4.54 -16.56 3.01
N ASN A 49 -5.09 -15.40 3.35
CA ASN A 49 -6.03 -15.27 4.48
C ASN A 49 -7.40 -15.90 4.18
N LEU A 50 -7.86 -15.92 2.91
CA LEU A 50 -9.03 -16.71 2.50
C LEU A 50 -8.84 -18.19 2.86
N SER A 51 -7.69 -18.75 2.47
CA SER A 51 -7.35 -20.15 2.78
C SER A 51 -7.23 -20.42 4.29
N LYS A 52 -6.78 -19.44 5.10
CA LYS A 52 -6.78 -19.55 6.57
C LYS A 52 -8.20 -19.58 7.15
N GLY A 53 -9.14 -18.82 6.59
CA GLY A 53 -10.55 -18.87 6.96
C GLY A 53 -11.14 -20.27 6.71
N ASP A 54 -10.84 -20.87 5.56
CA ASP A 54 -11.26 -22.25 5.25
C ASP A 54 -10.61 -23.28 6.18
N GLN A 55 -9.33 -23.10 6.55
CA GLN A 55 -8.66 -23.94 7.55
C GLN A 55 -9.33 -23.83 8.94
N ALA A 56 -9.76 -22.64 9.34
CA ALA A 56 -10.49 -22.47 10.59
C ALA A 56 -11.85 -23.20 10.58
N LYS A 57 -12.55 -23.18 9.43
CA LYS A 57 -13.78 -23.96 9.22
C LYS A 57 -13.51 -25.47 9.28
N ALA A 58 -12.38 -25.93 8.73
CA ALA A 58 -12.00 -27.35 8.72
C ALA A 58 -11.90 -27.97 10.14
N LEU A 59 -11.63 -27.14 11.17
CA LEU A 59 -11.61 -27.59 12.57
C LEU A 59 -12.99 -28.09 13.08
N LEU A 60 -14.07 -27.79 12.37
CA LEU A 60 -15.44 -28.23 12.67
C LEU A 60 -15.85 -29.46 11.85
N LEU A 61 -15.08 -29.85 10.84
CA LEU A 61 -15.37 -30.94 9.93
C LEU A 61 -14.72 -32.26 10.40
N PRO A 62 -15.20 -33.41 9.88
CA PRO A 62 -14.57 -34.69 10.19
C PRO A 62 -13.17 -34.80 9.59
N THR A 63 -12.26 -35.42 10.34
CA THR A 63 -10.93 -35.77 9.87
C THR A 63 -10.83 -37.28 9.66
N ILE A 64 -10.24 -37.70 8.53
CA ILE A 64 -10.02 -39.10 8.20
C ILE A 64 -8.50 -39.31 8.14
N GLY A 65 -8.00 -40.30 8.86
CA GLY A 65 -6.59 -40.64 8.92
C GLY A 65 -6.33 -42.12 8.70
N LEU A 66 -5.22 -42.42 8.04
CA LEU A 66 -4.69 -43.79 7.92
C LEU A 66 -3.32 -43.83 8.62
N SER A 67 -3.18 -44.77 9.54
CA SER A 67 -1.91 -45.05 10.20
C SER A 67 -1.55 -46.53 10.07
N ALA A 68 -0.26 -46.82 9.97
CA ALA A 68 0.24 -48.20 9.99
C ALA A 68 1.42 -48.29 10.94
N ASN A 69 1.44 -49.36 11.72
CA ASN A 69 2.54 -49.62 12.65
C ASN A 69 2.96 -51.07 12.60
N VAL A 70 4.24 -51.28 12.77
CA VAL A 70 4.84 -52.60 13.00
C VAL A 70 5.49 -52.56 14.37
N ASN A 71 5.06 -53.46 15.26
CA ASN A 71 5.59 -53.55 16.60
C ASN A 71 6.25 -54.92 16.78
N LYS A 72 7.48 -54.92 17.30
CA LYS A 72 8.19 -56.11 17.79
C LYS A 72 8.34 -56.00 19.31
N THR A 73 7.84 -56.99 20.05
CA THR A 73 7.91 -57.00 21.50
C THR A 73 8.61 -58.31 21.93
N ASP A 74 9.68 -58.19 22.66
CA ASP A 74 10.37 -59.26 23.29
C ASP A 74 10.02 -59.19 24.78
N VAL A 75 9.39 -60.27 25.32
CA VAL A 75 9.02 -60.39 26.73
C VAL A 75 9.83 -61.54 27.34
N GLU A 76 10.63 -61.24 28.34
CA GLU A 76 11.34 -62.23 29.13
C GLU A 76 10.43 -62.73 30.27
N LEU A 77 10.08 -64.02 30.21
CA LEU A 77 9.32 -64.68 31.25
C LEU A 77 10.27 -65.16 32.32
N LEU A 78 10.52 -64.34 33.35
CA LEU A 78 11.50 -64.63 34.40
C LEU A 78 11.27 -65.97 35.09
N ALA A 79 10.01 -66.38 35.30
CA ALA A 79 9.67 -67.67 35.92
C ALA A 79 9.99 -68.88 35.06
N ALA A 80 10.15 -68.72 33.72
CA ALA A 80 10.42 -69.80 32.76
C ALA A 80 11.80 -69.64 32.11
N ALA A 81 12.57 -68.59 32.45
CA ALA A 81 13.86 -68.25 31.78
C ALA A 81 13.76 -68.27 30.24
N GLN A 82 12.63 -67.81 29.68
CA GLN A 82 12.31 -67.88 28.25
C GLN A 82 11.92 -66.48 27.74
N THR A 83 12.55 -66.09 26.62
CA THR A 83 12.13 -64.87 25.87
C THR A 83 11.15 -65.26 24.79
N VAL A 84 9.99 -64.64 24.85
CA VAL A 84 8.95 -64.76 23.80
C VAL A 84 8.93 -63.49 22.96
N THR A 85 9.22 -63.66 21.66
CA THR A 85 9.17 -62.61 20.67
C THR A 85 7.83 -62.62 19.97
N SER A 86 7.15 -61.47 19.98
CA SER A 86 5.94 -61.21 19.16
C SER A 86 6.19 -60.09 18.16
N GLN A 87 5.73 -60.26 16.96
CA GLN A 87 5.69 -59.20 15.93
C GLN A 87 4.25 -59.00 15.45
N SER A 88 3.75 -57.78 15.57
CA SER A 88 2.44 -57.42 15.04
C SER A 88 2.56 -56.32 13.97
N LYS A 89 1.66 -56.37 13.01
CA LYS A 89 1.44 -55.34 11.98
C LYS A 89 -0.02 -54.90 12.11
N ALA A 90 -0.23 -53.59 12.26
CA ALA A 90 -1.58 -53.04 12.30
C ALA A 90 -1.69 -51.86 11.31
N ALA A 91 -2.84 -51.73 10.68
CA ALA A 91 -3.20 -50.54 9.90
C ALA A 91 -4.54 -50.04 10.45
N THR A 92 -4.60 -48.76 10.79
CA THR A 92 -5.82 -48.14 11.36
C THR A 92 -6.36 -47.08 10.43
N LEU A 93 -7.58 -47.27 9.91
CA LEU A 93 -8.36 -46.22 9.28
C LEU A 93 -9.26 -45.61 10.38
N SER A 94 -9.09 -44.32 10.65
CA SER A 94 -9.87 -43.60 11.66
C SER A 94 -10.59 -42.41 11.05
N ALA A 95 -11.82 -42.16 11.53
CA ALA A 95 -12.56 -40.92 11.25
C ALA A 95 -12.95 -40.30 12.59
N SER A 96 -12.66 -39.01 12.76
CA SER A 96 -12.97 -38.25 13.98
C SER A 96 -13.77 -37.01 13.64
N GLN A 97 -14.93 -36.85 14.25
CA GLN A 97 -15.84 -35.70 14.11
C GLN A 97 -15.98 -35.00 15.46
N PRO A 98 -15.52 -33.75 15.60
CA PRO A 98 -15.84 -32.92 16.77
C PRO A 98 -17.33 -32.64 16.80
N LEU A 99 -18.02 -33.02 17.86
CA LEU A 99 -19.45 -32.72 18.06
C LEU A 99 -19.66 -31.48 18.91
N TYR A 100 -18.82 -31.33 19.95
CA TYR A 100 -18.79 -30.15 20.81
C TYR A 100 -17.36 -29.84 21.20
N ARG A 101 -16.79 -28.82 20.60
CA ARG A 101 -15.47 -28.26 20.92
C ARG A 101 -15.55 -26.74 20.90
N PRO A 102 -15.87 -26.08 22.03
CA PRO A 102 -16.04 -24.62 22.11
C PRO A 102 -14.82 -23.84 21.59
N ALA A 103 -13.60 -24.35 21.82
CA ALA A 103 -12.37 -23.74 21.31
C ALA A 103 -12.30 -23.73 19.78
N ASN A 104 -12.78 -24.81 19.11
CA ASN A 104 -12.82 -24.86 17.64
C ASN A 104 -13.84 -23.86 17.07
N PHE A 105 -14.96 -23.67 17.75
CA PHE A 105 -15.96 -22.68 17.34
C PHE A 105 -15.43 -21.25 17.50
N ALA A 106 -14.74 -20.95 18.60
CA ALA A 106 -14.05 -19.67 18.79
C ALA A 106 -12.97 -19.45 17.73
N ASN A 107 -12.18 -20.47 17.38
CA ASN A 107 -11.19 -20.41 16.29
C ASN A 107 -11.86 -20.13 14.93
N TYR A 108 -13.01 -20.74 14.64
CA TYR A 108 -13.75 -20.47 13.41
C TYR A 108 -14.21 -19.01 13.35
N GLN A 109 -14.82 -18.49 14.42
CA GLN A 109 -15.23 -17.09 14.50
C GLN A 109 -14.04 -16.13 14.34
N GLN A 110 -12.91 -16.44 14.99
CA GLN A 110 -11.67 -15.69 14.88
C GLN A 110 -11.14 -15.68 13.45
N GLY A 111 -11.16 -16.83 12.76
CA GLY A 111 -10.81 -16.94 11.34
C GLY A 111 -11.66 -16.06 10.43
N MET A 112 -12.97 -15.97 10.70
CA MET A 112 -13.88 -15.08 9.95
C MET A 112 -13.56 -13.59 10.19
N ARG A 113 -13.19 -13.19 11.42
CA ARG A 113 -12.74 -11.82 11.71
C ARG A 113 -11.39 -11.51 11.08
N GLN A 114 -10.48 -12.49 11.01
CA GLN A 114 -9.21 -12.32 10.29
C GLN A 114 -9.42 -12.14 8.78
N LEU A 115 -10.43 -12.78 8.19
CA LEU A 115 -10.79 -12.57 6.79
C LEU A 115 -11.34 -11.16 6.54
N GLU A 116 -12.19 -10.66 7.42
CA GLU A 116 -12.68 -9.27 7.39
C GLU A 116 -11.50 -8.28 7.47
N LEU A 117 -10.59 -8.49 8.43
CA LEU A 117 -9.35 -7.71 8.56
C LEU A 117 -8.53 -7.72 7.27
N ALA A 118 -8.37 -8.87 6.64
CA ALA A 118 -7.60 -9.01 5.41
C ALA A 118 -8.21 -8.22 4.23
N SER A 119 -9.54 -8.16 4.13
CA SER A 119 -10.22 -7.36 3.11
C SER A 119 -9.99 -5.86 3.29
N VAL A 120 -9.99 -5.39 4.53
CA VAL A 120 -9.69 -4.00 4.87
C VAL A 120 -8.22 -3.65 4.58
N GLN A 121 -7.30 -4.58 4.84
CA GLN A 121 -5.88 -4.42 4.50
C GLN A 121 -5.66 -4.30 2.99
N LEU A 122 -6.36 -5.09 2.19
CA LEU A 122 -6.30 -4.99 0.72
C LEU A 122 -6.83 -3.63 0.25
N LYS A 123 -7.97 -3.16 0.79
CA LYS A 123 -8.50 -1.83 0.49
C LYS A 123 -7.51 -0.71 0.86
N ALA A 124 -6.86 -0.83 2.01
CA ALA A 124 -5.83 0.13 2.43
C ALA A 124 -4.64 0.17 1.45
N ALA A 125 -4.17 -1.00 0.98
CA ALA A 125 -3.10 -1.10 -0.01
C ALA A 125 -3.51 -0.52 -1.37
N GLU A 126 -4.77 -0.64 -1.77
CA GLU A 126 -5.31 -0.02 -2.98
C GLU A 126 -5.32 1.51 -2.87
N GLN A 127 -5.80 2.06 -1.76
CA GLN A 127 -5.76 3.50 -1.50
C GLN A 127 -4.32 4.04 -1.44
N ASP A 128 -3.39 3.29 -0.86
CA ASP A 128 -1.98 3.64 -0.84
C ASP A 128 -1.38 3.70 -2.25
N LEU A 129 -1.69 2.71 -3.11
CA LEU A 129 -1.26 2.72 -4.51
C LEU A 129 -1.78 3.95 -5.26
N MET A 130 -3.07 4.31 -5.07
CA MET A 130 -3.66 5.52 -5.69
C MET A 130 -2.89 6.79 -5.31
N VAL A 131 -2.56 6.96 -4.02
CA VAL A 131 -1.83 8.15 -3.53
C VAL A 131 -0.38 8.13 -3.98
N ARG A 132 0.34 7.00 -3.89
CA ARG A 132 1.74 6.88 -4.33
C ARG A 132 1.88 7.15 -5.84
N LEU A 133 0.97 6.60 -6.64
CA LEU A 133 0.97 6.84 -8.08
C LEU A 133 0.70 8.32 -8.39
N SER A 134 -0.32 8.91 -7.76
CA SER A 134 -0.64 10.33 -7.97
C SER A 134 0.51 11.24 -7.55
N GLN A 135 1.18 10.94 -6.43
CA GLN A 135 2.37 11.65 -5.99
C GLN A 135 3.48 11.58 -7.05
N ALA A 136 3.83 10.37 -7.52
CA ALA A 136 4.87 10.17 -8.53
C ALA A 136 4.52 10.84 -9.86
N TYR A 137 3.26 10.81 -10.27
CA TYR A 137 2.74 11.47 -11.46
C TYR A 137 2.89 13.00 -11.38
N PHE A 138 2.46 13.60 -10.26
CA PHE A 138 2.56 15.04 -10.04
C PHE A 138 4.00 15.49 -9.84
N ASP A 139 4.83 14.69 -9.20
CA ASP A 139 6.27 14.97 -9.05
C ASP A 139 6.95 15.13 -10.42
N VAL A 140 6.62 14.27 -11.41
CA VAL A 140 7.13 14.41 -12.78
C VAL A 140 6.64 15.71 -13.43
N LEU A 141 5.37 16.07 -13.24
CA LEU A 141 4.81 17.30 -13.79
C LEU A 141 5.46 18.54 -13.19
N VAL A 142 5.60 18.60 -11.87
CA VAL A 142 6.27 19.70 -11.16
C VAL A 142 7.72 19.84 -11.62
N SER A 143 8.46 18.74 -11.73
CA SER A 143 9.87 18.77 -12.18
C SER A 143 9.99 19.20 -13.64
N ARG A 144 9.07 18.77 -14.51
CA ARG A 144 9.01 19.21 -15.92
C ARG A 144 8.75 20.71 -16.03
N GLU A 145 7.72 21.22 -15.36
CA GLU A 145 7.41 22.65 -15.37
C GLU A 145 8.55 23.48 -14.74
N SER A 146 9.18 22.97 -13.67
CA SER A 146 10.36 23.62 -13.10
C SER A 146 11.51 23.74 -14.09
N LEU A 147 11.81 22.66 -14.84
CA LEU A 147 12.82 22.69 -15.91
C LEU A 147 12.47 23.69 -17.00
N ASP A 148 11.20 23.73 -17.44
CA ASP A 148 10.74 24.66 -18.47
C ASP A 148 10.88 26.11 -18.01
N PHE A 149 10.55 26.43 -16.75
CA PHE A 149 10.75 27.76 -16.18
C PHE A 149 12.23 28.12 -16.07
N VAL A 150 13.12 27.20 -15.67
CA VAL A 150 14.56 27.44 -15.62
C VAL A 150 15.14 27.67 -17.01
N LYS A 151 14.69 26.93 -18.03
CA LYS A 151 15.08 27.17 -19.44
C LYS A 151 14.63 28.55 -19.92
N ALA A 152 13.39 28.94 -19.62
CA ALA A 152 12.90 30.28 -19.96
C ALA A 152 13.67 31.38 -19.23
N GLN A 153 14.01 31.17 -17.95
CA GLN A 153 14.86 32.07 -17.18
C GLN A 153 16.27 32.21 -17.81
N LYS A 154 16.88 31.08 -18.24
CA LYS A 154 18.18 31.07 -18.91
C LYS A 154 18.18 31.94 -20.17
N VAL A 155 17.15 31.80 -21.00
CA VAL A 155 16.99 32.62 -22.21
C VAL A 155 16.92 34.10 -21.84
N ALA A 156 16.07 34.48 -20.88
CA ALA A 156 15.91 35.86 -20.45
C ALA A 156 17.19 36.45 -19.86
N VAL A 157 17.94 35.67 -19.07
CA VAL A 157 19.23 36.12 -18.49
C VAL A 157 20.33 36.20 -19.56
N ALA A 158 20.33 35.30 -20.57
CA ALA A 158 21.26 35.36 -21.70
C ALA A 158 21.06 36.63 -22.53
N GLU A 159 19.81 37.03 -22.78
CA GLU A 159 19.48 38.28 -23.47
C GLU A 159 19.98 39.50 -22.67
N GLN A 160 19.77 39.48 -21.34
CA GLN A 160 20.22 40.56 -20.46
C GLN A 160 21.78 40.65 -20.42
N LEU A 161 22.47 39.50 -20.39
CA LEU A 161 23.93 39.44 -20.48
C LEU A 161 24.42 40.02 -21.82
N ALA A 162 23.78 39.64 -22.93
CA ALA A 162 24.15 40.19 -24.25
C ALA A 162 23.94 41.72 -24.34
N ALA A 163 22.85 42.23 -23.73
CA ALA A 163 22.59 43.64 -23.63
C ALA A 163 23.63 44.37 -22.77
N ALA A 164 23.98 43.81 -21.58
CA ALA A 164 25.02 44.37 -20.72
C ALA A 164 26.40 44.43 -21.39
N LYS A 165 26.79 43.42 -22.16
CA LYS A 165 28.04 43.42 -22.95
C LYS A 165 28.05 44.51 -24.01
N ARG A 166 26.99 44.63 -24.81
CA ARG A 166 26.86 45.69 -25.83
C ARG A 166 26.90 47.09 -25.21
N ASN A 167 26.17 47.30 -24.10
CA ASN A 167 26.15 48.59 -23.43
C ASN A 167 27.50 48.95 -22.84
N PHE A 168 28.29 48.00 -22.35
CA PHE A 168 29.67 48.20 -21.89
C PHE A 168 30.59 48.58 -23.06
N GLU A 169 30.51 47.89 -24.21
CA GLU A 169 31.31 48.16 -25.41
C GLU A 169 31.10 49.60 -25.95
N VAL A 170 29.86 50.11 -25.86
CA VAL A 170 29.57 51.51 -26.26
C VAL A 170 29.69 52.53 -25.12
N GLY A 171 30.15 52.10 -23.92
CA GLY A 171 30.44 52.99 -22.80
C GLY A 171 29.20 53.46 -22.01
N THR A 172 28.03 52.86 -22.18
CA THR A 172 26.78 53.24 -21.48
C THR A 172 26.47 52.38 -20.26
N SER A 173 27.31 51.39 -19.94
CA SER A 173 27.21 50.50 -18.79
C SER A 173 28.57 50.20 -18.19
N THR A 174 28.60 49.64 -16.96
CA THR A 174 29.83 49.31 -16.24
C THR A 174 30.29 47.87 -16.51
N ILE A 175 31.58 47.59 -16.29
CA ILE A 175 32.12 46.22 -16.31
C ILE A 175 31.44 45.35 -15.23
N THR A 176 31.03 45.98 -14.11
CA THR A 176 30.30 45.31 -13.01
C THR A 176 28.99 44.74 -13.49
N ASP A 177 28.18 45.49 -14.25
CA ASP A 177 26.93 45.03 -14.82
C ASP A 177 27.11 43.77 -15.69
N THR A 178 28.19 43.75 -16.50
CA THR A 178 28.53 42.59 -17.34
C THR A 178 28.92 41.37 -16.49
N ARG A 179 29.71 41.59 -15.42
CA ARG A 179 30.16 40.50 -14.52
C ARG A 179 29.00 39.94 -13.71
N GLU A 180 28.09 40.78 -13.23
CA GLU A 180 26.87 40.36 -12.53
C GLU A 180 25.96 39.55 -13.42
N ALA A 181 25.72 40.00 -14.66
CA ALA A 181 24.91 39.27 -15.63
C ALA A 181 25.53 37.90 -16.01
N GLN A 182 26.88 37.85 -16.14
CA GLN A 182 27.59 36.59 -16.38
C GLN A 182 27.43 35.63 -15.19
N ALA A 183 27.64 36.10 -13.95
CA ALA A 183 27.49 35.29 -12.75
C ALA A 183 26.05 34.73 -12.63
N ARG A 184 25.04 35.53 -12.97
CA ARG A 184 23.65 35.11 -12.97
C ARG A 184 23.37 34.05 -14.04
N TYR A 185 23.95 34.21 -15.24
CA TYR A 185 23.81 33.21 -16.32
C TYR A 185 24.44 31.88 -15.92
N ASP A 186 25.65 31.90 -15.36
CA ASP A 186 26.34 30.69 -14.91
C ASP A 186 25.56 29.96 -13.78
N LEU A 187 24.95 30.73 -12.87
CA LEU A 187 24.07 30.18 -11.83
C LEU A 187 22.83 29.51 -12.40
N VAL A 188 22.16 30.14 -13.39
CA VAL A 188 20.96 29.56 -14.02
C VAL A 188 21.31 28.33 -14.85
N LEU A 189 22.49 28.28 -15.46
CA LEU A 189 22.99 27.08 -16.15
C LEU A 189 23.16 25.91 -15.18
N ALA A 190 23.74 26.17 -13.99
CA ALA A 190 23.85 25.15 -12.94
C ALA A 190 22.43 24.65 -12.46
N GLN A 191 21.47 25.58 -12.33
CA GLN A 191 20.09 25.24 -11.97
C GLN A 191 19.41 24.41 -13.06
N GLU A 192 19.65 24.65 -14.35
CA GLU A 192 19.13 23.86 -15.46
C GLU A 192 19.63 22.40 -15.38
N ILE A 193 20.92 22.20 -15.16
CA ILE A 193 21.52 20.87 -15.01
C ILE A 193 20.87 20.12 -13.83
N ALA A 194 20.68 20.81 -12.69
CA ALA A 194 20.04 20.22 -11.52
C ALA A 194 18.57 19.86 -11.77
N ALA A 195 17.80 20.75 -12.45
CA ALA A 195 16.40 20.52 -12.77
C ALA A 195 16.21 19.38 -13.79
N ASP A 196 17.10 19.26 -14.79
CA ASP A 196 17.08 18.14 -15.75
C ASP A 196 17.34 16.81 -15.05
N ASN A 197 18.32 16.78 -14.14
CA ASN A 197 18.58 15.57 -13.35
C ASN A 197 17.40 15.20 -12.44
N ASP A 198 16.77 16.18 -11.77
CA ASP A 198 15.58 15.93 -10.93
C ASP A 198 14.44 15.34 -11.76
N LEU A 199 14.14 15.90 -12.93
CA LEU A 199 13.13 15.35 -13.83
C LEU A 199 13.43 13.89 -14.22
N ARG A 200 14.68 13.55 -14.52
CA ARG A 200 15.08 12.17 -14.82
C ARG A 200 14.83 11.24 -13.65
N ILE A 201 15.18 11.64 -12.42
CA ILE A 201 14.95 10.85 -11.20
C ILE A 201 13.44 10.62 -10.98
N LYS A 202 12.61 11.68 -11.12
CA LYS A 202 11.16 11.58 -10.94
C LYS A 202 10.50 10.67 -12.00
N ARG A 203 10.95 10.75 -13.25
CA ARG A 203 10.52 9.82 -14.33
C ARG A 203 10.89 8.37 -14.01
N LEU A 204 12.10 8.10 -13.53
CA LEU A 204 12.52 6.77 -13.14
C LEU A 204 11.63 6.20 -12.02
N ALA A 205 11.29 7.01 -11.02
CA ALA A 205 10.41 6.61 -9.93
C ALA A 205 9.00 6.24 -10.41
N LEU A 206 8.43 7.05 -11.32
CA LEU A 206 7.13 6.74 -11.93
C LEU A 206 7.20 5.48 -12.82
N ASN A 207 8.24 5.35 -13.64
CA ASN A 207 8.45 4.16 -14.48
C ASN A 207 8.56 2.89 -13.65
N GLN A 208 9.26 2.93 -12.53
CA GLN A 208 9.41 1.81 -11.60
C GLN A 208 8.07 1.40 -10.99
N LEU A 209 7.20 2.36 -10.67
CA LEU A 209 5.90 2.09 -10.05
C LEU A 209 4.92 1.44 -11.04
N VAL A 210 4.97 1.86 -12.31
CA VAL A 210 4.02 1.42 -13.35
C VAL A 210 4.56 0.25 -14.18
N GLY A 211 5.90 0.09 -14.26
CA GLY A 211 6.54 -0.94 -15.09
C GLY A 211 6.61 -0.57 -16.58
N LEU A 212 6.39 0.69 -16.92
CA LEU A 212 6.50 1.19 -18.30
C LEU A 212 7.70 2.11 -18.42
N ASN A 213 8.27 2.17 -19.62
CA ASN A 213 9.32 3.13 -19.98
C ASN A 213 8.72 4.30 -20.76
N ASN A 214 9.37 5.47 -20.67
CA ASN A 214 9.01 6.66 -21.42
C ASN A 214 7.56 7.15 -21.18
N ILE A 215 7.17 7.23 -19.91
CA ILE A 215 5.89 7.78 -19.52
C ILE A 215 5.92 9.30 -19.66
N GLU A 216 4.97 9.85 -20.42
CA GLU A 216 4.73 11.29 -20.55
C GLU A 216 3.38 11.66 -19.90
N PRO A 217 3.39 12.13 -18.63
CA PRO A 217 2.16 12.51 -17.95
C PRO A 217 1.47 13.71 -18.61
N LYS A 218 0.13 13.69 -18.65
CA LYS A 218 -0.68 14.82 -19.08
C LYS A 218 -0.59 15.96 -18.07
N SER A 219 -0.37 17.19 -18.54
CA SER A 219 -0.28 18.38 -17.67
C SER A 219 -1.66 18.83 -17.18
N LEU A 220 -1.66 19.63 -16.11
CA LEU A 220 -2.87 20.26 -15.61
C LEU A 220 -3.41 21.27 -16.64
N SER A 221 -4.72 21.27 -16.85
CA SER A 221 -5.37 22.28 -17.70
C SER A 221 -5.18 23.69 -17.10
N SER A 222 -4.88 24.67 -17.96
CA SER A 222 -4.74 26.06 -17.54
C SER A 222 -6.00 26.62 -16.84
N ASN A 223 -7.17 26.09 -17.20
CA ASN A 223 -8.48 26.48 -16.67
C ASN A 223 -8.97 25.56 -15.54
N ALA A 224 -8.13 24.64 -15.05
CA ALA A 224 -8.52 23.74 -13.98
C ALA A 224 -8.90 24.53 -12.70
N LYS A 225 -10.16 24.43 -12.31
CA LYS A 225 -10.63 25.00 -11.03
C LYS A 225 -10.27 24.05 -9.91
N LEU A 226 -9.35 24.49 -9.06
CA LEU A 226 -9.02 23.79 -7.83
C LEU A 226 -10.12 24.07 -6.82
N SER A 227 -10.89 23.03 -6.47
CA SER A 227 -11.94 23.13 -5.45
C SER A 227 -11.38 22.82 -4.07
N GLY A 228 -11.96 23.46 -3.07
CA GLY A 228 -11.71 23.13 -1.65
C GLY A 228 -12.27 21.75 -1.27
N PRO A 229 -12.06 21.33 -0.02
CA PRO A 229 -12.76 20.18 0.49
C PRO A 229 -14.27 20.45 0.32
N ASP A 230 -15.01 19.42 -0.13
CA ASP A 230 -16.46 19.49 -0.21
C ASP A 230 -17.01 20.11 1.09
N ILE A 231 -18.18 20.77 0.99
CA ILE A 231 -18.86 21.59 1.98
C ILE A 231 -19.00 20.95 3.39
N GLN A 232 -18.42 19.78 3.59
CA GLN A 232 -18.41 19.09 4.88
C GLN A 232 -17.56 19.84 5.90
N SER A 233 -18.09 19.98 7.11
CA SER A 233 -17.33 20.55 8.22
C SER A 233 -16.14 19.62 8.59
N LEU A 234 -15.13 20.19 9.24
CA LEU A 234 -14.01 19.41 9.77
C LEU A 234 -14.48 18.23 10.64
N GLU A 235 -15.51 18.46 11.45
CA GLU A 235 -16.09 17.48 12.36
C GLU A 235 -16.70 16.29 11.60
N GLN A 236 -17.35 16.55 10.47
CA GLN A 236 -17.89 15.49 9.60
C GLN A 236 -16.79 14.63 9.01
N TRP A 237 -15.69 15.22 8.54
CA TRP A 237 -14.51 14.49 8.07
C TRP A 237 -13.89 13.63 9.18
N VAL A 238 -13.79 14.17 10.40
CA VAL A 238 -13.26 13.41 11.55
C VAL A 238 -14.19 12.27 11.94
N GLN A 239 -15.50 12.49 11.97
CA GLN A 239 -16.47 11.42 12.25
C GLN A 239 -16.39 10.33 11.18
N GLN A 240 -16.38 10.70 9.91
CA GLN A 240 -16.28 9.76 8.81
C GLN A 240 -14.97 8.94 8.89
N SER A 241 -13.86 9.56 9.28
CA SER A 241 -12.58 8.87 9.46
C SER A 241 -12.62 7.84 10.59
N ALA A 242 -13.31 8.11 11.69
CA ALA A 242 -13.50 7.17 12.79
C ALA A 242 -14.33 5.93 12.38
N GLU A 243 -15.20 6.07 11.38
CA GLU A 243 -16.06 4.97 10.91
C GLU A 243 -15.44 4.20 9.76
N GLN A 244 -14.76 4.87 8.81
CA GLN A 244 -14.38 4.31 7.51
C GLN A 244 -12.87 4.15 7.29
N ASN A 245 -12.04 4.76 8.15
CA ASN A 245 -10.60 4.65 7.97
C ASN A 245 -10.12 3.20 8.19
N PRO A 246 -9.36 2.62 7.24
CA PRO A 246 -8.87 1.25 7.35
C PRO A 246 -8.11 0.94 8.64
N SER A 247 -7.32 1.88 9.17
CA SER A 247 -6.55 1.66 10.40
C SER A 247 -7.45 1.51 11.64
N VAL A 248 -8.55 2.27 11.72
CA VAL A 248 -9.54 2.16 12.80
C VAL A 248 -10.30 0.84 12.68
N ILE A 249 -10.75 0.48 11.47
CA ILE A 249 -11.45 -0.78 11.23
C ILE A 249 -10.55 -1.97 11.56
N GLN A 250 -9.25 -1.92 11.20
CA GLN A 250 -8.27 -2.94 11.55
C GLN A 250 -8.10 -3.09 13.06
N SER A 251 -7.96 -1.99 13.79
CA SER A 251 -7.83 -2.02 15.26
C SER A 251 -9.11 -2.52 15.94
N ARG A 252 -10.29 -2.17 15.40
CA ARG A 252 -11.58 -2.68 15.89
C ARG A 252 -11.70 -4.19 15.64
N ALA A 253 -11.31 -4.68 14.47
CA ALA A 253 -11.27 -6.11 14.18
C ALA A 253 -10.26 -6.85 15.07
N ALA A 254 -9.10 -6.25 15.35
CA ALA A 254 -8.10 -6.81 16.27
C ALA A 254 -8.64 -6.94 17.70
N LEU A 255 -9.42 -5.98 18.18
CA LEU A 255 -10.10 -6.07 19.48
C LEU A 255 -11.12 -7.23 19.50
N GLU A 256 -11.93 -7.39 18.46
CA GLU A 256 -12.86 -8.52 18.38
C GLU A 256 -12.12 -9.88 18.32
N ILE A 257 -11.00 -9.96 17.64
CA ILE A 257 -10.13 -11.14 17.62
C ILE A 257 -9.58 -11.43 19.04
N ALA A 258 -9.17 -10.40 19.78
CA ALA A 258 -8.69 -10.55 21.16
C ALA A 258 -9.79 -11.05 22.11
N LYS A 259 -11.04 -10.56 21.99
CA LYS A 259 -12.20 -11.04 22.74
C LYS A 259 -12.48 -12.53 22.46
N LEU A 260 -12.36 -12.93 21.21
CA LEU A 260 -12.54 -14.34 20.81
C LEU A 260 -11.39 -15.21 21.34
N GLU A 261 -10.15 -14.68 21.46
CA GLU A 261 -9.05 -15.41 22.11
C GLU A 261 -9.30 -15.62 23.60
N THR A 262 -9.91 -14.62 24.28
CA THR A 262 -10.36 -14.78 25.68
C THR A 262 -11.43 -15.88 25.79
N SER A 263 -12.45 -15.86 24.92
CA SER A 263 -13.47 -16.90 24.87
C SER A 263 -12.91 -18.29 24.59
N LYS A 264 -11.87 -18.38 23.74
CA LYS A 264 -11.13 -19.61 23.47
C LYS A 264 -10.35 -20.11 24.68
N ALA A 265 -9.73 -19.19 25.44
CA ALA A 265 -9.03 -19.53 26.69
C ALA A 265 -10.04 -20.07 27.75
N GLU A 266 -11.22 -19.43 27.88
CA GLU A 266 -12.31 -19.89 28.76
C GLU A 266 -12.86 -21.26 28.36
N ALA A 267 -12.82 -21.58 27.05
CA ALA A 267 -13.19 -22.91 26.56
C ALA A 267 -12.31 -24.03 27.12
N GLY A 268 -11.11 -23.71 27.63
CA GLY A 268 -10.25 -24.66 28.34
C GLY A 268 -10.85 -25.24 29.62
N HIS A 269 -11.89 -24.63 30.20
CA HIS A 269 -12.66 -25.18 31.32
C HIS A 269 -13.92 -25.96 30.86
N LYS A 270 -14.27 -25.90 29.60
CA LYS A 270 -15.49 -26.54 29.07
C LYS A 270 -15.20 -27.97 28.62
N PRO A 271 -16.21 -28.87 28.68
CA PRO A 271 -16.06 -30.22 28.16
C PRO A 271 -15.89 -30.21 26.63
N THR A 272 -15.32 -31.32 26.13
CA THR A 272 -15.28 -31.64 24.69
C THR A 272 -15.97 -32.97 24.44
N LEU A 273 -16.59 -33.09 23.28
CA LEU A 273 -17.30 -34.30 22.84
C LEU A 273 -16.94 -34.60 21.39
N ASP A 274 -16.36 -35.77 21.16
CA ASP A 274 -15.94 -36.23 19.84
C ASP A 274 -16.53 -37.58 19.52
N LEU A 275 -16.96 -37.79 18.26
CA LEU A 275 -17.30 -39.09 17.71
C LEU A 275 -16.10 -39.61 16.92
N VAL A 276 -15.62 -40.80 17.31
CA VAL A 276 -14.50 -41.46 16.66
C VAL A 276 -14.92 -42.82 16.16
N ALA A 277 -14.74 -43.08 14.87
CA ALA A 277 -14.93 -44.39 14.25
C ALA A 277 -13.59 -44.93 13.78
N GLY A 278 -13.35 -46.22 13.96
CA GLY A 278 -12.07 -46.86 13.60
C GLY A 278 -12.23 -48.26 13.05
N TYR A 279 -11.41 -48.59 12.07
CA TYR A 279 -11.21 -49.95 11.56
C TYR A 279 -9.73 -50.30 11.65
N THR A 280 -9.39 -51.36 12.41
CA THR A 280 -8.01 -51.76 12.69
C THR A 280 -7.81 -53.26 12.44
N PRO A 281 -7.35 -53.68 11.27
CA PRO A 281 -6.80 -55.03 11.07
C PRO A 281 -5.44 -55.15 11.75
N THR A 282 -5.28 -56.16 12.59
CA THR A 282 -4.02 -56.53 13.24
C THR A 282 -3.63 -57.94 12.78
N ARG A 283 -2.35 -58.10 12.38
CA ARG A 283 -1.77 -59.38 11.97
C ARG A 283 -0.55 -59.68 12.80
N TYR A 284 -0.44 -60.86 13.32
CA TYR A 284 0.72 -61.36 14.07
C TYR A 284 1.60 -62.25 13.21
N LYS A 285 2.88 -62.24 13.41
CA LYS A 285 3.79 -63.21 12.84
C LYS A 285 3.42 -64.58 13.36
N ASN A 286 3.21 -65.56 12.45
CA ASN A 286 2.69 -66.90 12.75
C ASN A 286 1.25 -66.93 13.35
N GLY A 287 0.48 -65.88 13.12
CA GLY A 287 -0.92 -65.81 13.52
C GLY A 287 -1.20 -65.64 15.00
N LYS A 288 -0.19 -65.49 15.84
CA LYS A 288 -0.33 -65.36 17.32
C LYS A 288 0.61 -64.31 17.90
N GLY A 289 0.16 -63.63 18.93
CA GLY A 289 0.95 -62.73 19.76
C GLY A 289 1.66 -63.45 20.93
N ILE A 290 2.07 -62.69 21.96
CA ILE A 290 2.74 -63.26 23.15
C ILE A 290 1.82 -64.16 23.91
N ASN A 291 0.55 -63.81 23.99
CA ASN A 291 -0.50 -64.62 24.62
C ASN A 291 -1.40 -65.28 23.58
N SER A 292 -2.00 -66.41 23.90
CA SER A 292 -2.91 -67.15 23.01
C SER A 292 -4.19 -66.35 22.65
N SER A 293 -4.49 -65.31 23.42
CA SER A 293 -5.58 -64.34 23.10
C SER A 293 -5.22 -63.28 22.09
N GLN A 294 -3.95 -63.10 21.76
CA GLN A 294 -3.47 -62.13 20.78
C GLN A 294 -3.37 -62.83 19.40
N ILE A 295 -4.49 -62.89 18.70
CA ILE A 295 -4.62 -63.52 17.38
C ILE A 295 -4.88 -62.45 16.30
N ASP A 296 -4.69 -62.83 15.06
CA ASP A 296 -5.09 -61.99 13.93
C ASP A 296 -6.56 -61.58 14.05
N SER A 297 -6.80 -60.27 13.96
CA SER A 297 -8.14 -59.71 14.21
C SER A 297 -8.42 -58.53 13.32
N ASN A 298 -9.72 -58.29 13.09
CA ASN A 298 -10.23 -57.03 12.49
C ASN A 298 -11.15 -56.39 13.55
N ALA A 299 -10.75 -55.23 14.05
CA ALA A 299 -11.52 -54.49 15.05
C ALA A 299 -12.24 -53.31 14.39
N ASN A 300 -13.57 -53.26 14.59
CA ASN A 300 -14.39 -52.07 14.28
C ASN A 300 -14.75 -51.40 15.60
N SER A 301 -14.63 -50.10 15.67
CA SER A 301 -14.98 -49.33 16.87
C SER A 301 -15.72 -48.04 16.48
N VAL A 302 -16.72 -47.69 17.28
CA VAL A 302 -17.38 -46.38 17.29
C VAL A 302 -17.38 -45.92 18.75
N THR A 303 -16.75 -44.80 18.99
CA THR A 303 -16.52 -44.28 20.35
C THR A 303 -17.03 -42.85 20.43
N LEU A 304 -17.86 -42.58 21.41
CA LEU A 304 -18.19 -41.20 21.82
C LEU A 304 -17.26 -40.83 22.98
N SER A 305 -16.36 -39.91 22.72
CA SER A 305 -15.33 -39.48 23.67
C SER A 305 -15.73 -38.15 24.32
N PHE A 306 -16.00 -38.20 25.63
CA PHE A 306 -16.22 -37.01 26.47
C PHE A 306 -14.96 -36.75 27.30
N ASN A 307 -14.47 -35.51 27.24
CA ASN A 307 -13.32 -35.09 28.05
C ASN A 307 -13.61 -33.75 28.71
N MET A 308 -13.40 -33.61 29.99
CA MET A 308 -13.53 -32.36 30.75
C MET A 308 -12.34 -32.24 31.74
N PRO A 309 -11.46 -31.24 31.53
CA PRO A 309 -10.35 -30.99 32.46
C PRO A 309 -10.88 -30.40 33.77
N LEU A 310 -10.70 -31.09 34.88
CA LEU A 310 -11.12 -30.62 36.20
C LEU A 310 -10.08 -29.73 36.88
N PHE A 311 -8.80 -30.04 36.67
CA PHE A 311 -7.69 -29.24 37.17
C PHE A 311 -6.49 -29.35 36.22
N ALA A 312 -5.95 -28.22 35.82
CA ALA A 312 -4.83 -28.11 34.87
C ALA A 312 -3.63 -27.34 35.47
N GLY A 313 -3.39 -27.43 36.78
CA GLY A 313 -2.27 -26.77 37.43
C GLY A 313 -2.29 -25.24 37.27
N PHE A 314 -3.46 -24.61 37.30
CA PHE A 314 -3.71 -23.18 37.08
C PHE A 314 -3.33 -22.65 35.69
N SER A 315 -2.96 -23.50 34.73
CA SER A 315 -2.59 -23.05 33.38
C SER A 315 -3.73 -22.32 32.66
N THR A 316 -4.96 -22.86 32.72
CA THR A 316 -6.14 -22.25 32.10
C THR A 316 -6.48 -20.91 32.74
N GLN A 317 -6.43 -20.77 34.06
CA GLN A 317 -6.67 -19.50 34.77
C GLN A 317 -5.65 -18.43 34.39
N ASN A 318 -4.37 -18.79 34.30
CA ASN A 318 -3.33 -17.86 33.89
C ASN A 318 -3.44 -17.49 32.40
N ARG A 319 -3.86 -18.44 31.53
CA ARG A 319 -4.14 -18.15 30.13
C ARG A 319 -5.30 -17.17 29.98
N ILE A 320 -6.38 -17.31 30.76
CA ILE A 320 -7.49 -16.34 30.78
C ILE A 320 -7.00 -14.97 31.22
N LYS A 321 -6.22 -14.86 32.30
CA LYS A 321 -5.66 -13.58 32.75
C LYS A 321 -4.79 -12.92 31.69
N GLU A 322 -3.95 -13.71 30.99
CA GLU A 322 -3.13 -13.25 29.88
C GLU A 322 -3.98 -12.68 28.74
N THR A 323 -5.01 -13.43 28.30
CA THR A 323 -5.86 -13.02 27.19
C THR A 323 -6.72 -11.78 27.52
N VAL A 324 -7.19 -11.63 28.77
CA VAL A 324 -7.88 -10.43 29.24
C VAL A 324 -6.94 -9.21 29.19
N ALA A 325 -5.70 -9.36 29.64
CA ALA A 325 -4.71 -8.27 29.54
C ALA A 325 -4.40 -7.90 28.07
N LEU A 326 -4.38 -8.89 27.15
CA LEU A 326 -4.22 -8.65 25.72
C LEU A 326 -5.46 -7.99 25.08
N GLU A 327 -6.66 -8.29 25.60
CA GLU A 327 -7.89 -7.58 25.18
C GLU A 327 -7.85 -6.10 25.62
N ASP A 328 -7.44 -5.82 26.86
CA ASP A 328 -7.27 -4.44 27.35
C ASP A 328 -6.20 -3.68 26.54
N LYS A 329 -5.12 -4.37 26.16
CA LYS A 329 -4.14 -3.81 25.22
C LYS A 329 -4.79 -3.47 23.87
N ALA A 330 -5.53 -4.38 23.27
CA ALA A 330 -6.19 -4.16 21.98
C ALA A 330 -7.22 -3.03 22.04
N ARG A 331 -7.90 -2.83 23.17
CA ARG A 331 -8.80 -1.70 23.41
C ARG A 331 -8.05 -0.37 23.44
N SER A 332 -6.90 -0.34 24.10
CA SER A 332 -6.02 0.83 24.13
C SER A 332 -5.41 1.15 22.76
N ASP A 333 -5.05 0.12 21.99
CA ASP A 333 -4.56 0.26 20.61
C ASP A 333 -5.66 0.85 19.69
N LEU A 334 -6.93 0.46 19.86
CA LEU A 334 -8.06 1.04 19.12
C LEU A 334 -8.24 2.53 19.46
N ASP A 335 -8.24 2.90 20.74
CA ASP A 335 -8.34 4.29 21.17
C ASP A 335 -7.17 5.13 20.62
N ALA A 336 -5.96 4.60 20.62
CA ALA A 336 -4.81 5.26 20.00
C ALA A 336 -4.97 5.41 18.47
N ALA A 337 -5.48 4.39 17.77
CA ALA A 337 -5.73 4.46 16.34
C ALA A 337 -6.79 5.51 15.99
N GLU A 338 -7.89 5.58 16.75
CA GLU A 338 -8.94 6.59 16.55
C GLU A 338 -8.40 8.02 16.72
N ARG A 339 -7.59 8.27 17.77
CA ARG A 339 -6.95 9.57 17.98
C ARG A 339 -5.97 9.94 16.88
N ASN A 340 -5.12 8.99 16.46
CA ASN A 340 -4.13 9.22 15.41
C ASN A 340 -4.80 9.52 14.06
N VAL A 341 -5.85 8.79 13.72
CA VAL A 341 -6.62 9.01 12.49
C VAL A 341 -7.34 10.34 12.51
N ALA A 342 -7.97 10.71 13.65
CA ALA A 342 -8.60 12.01 13.81
C ALA A 342 -7.59 13.15 13.65
N GLN A 343 -6.38 13.02 14.21
CA GLN A 343 -5.30 14.00 14.03
C GLN A 343 -4.81 14.07 12.58
N ALA A 344 -4.60 12.94 11.92
CA ALA A 344 -4.18 12.89 10.52
C ALA A 344 -5.22 13.54 9.60
N THR A 345 -6.51 13.28 9.84
CA THR A 345 -7.62 13.89 9.08
C THR A 345 -7.66 15.39 9.26
N ARG A 346 -7.52 15.90 10.51
CA ARG A 346 -7.43 17.34 10.78
C ARG A 346 -6.23 17.98 10.06
N SER A 347 -5.07 17.33 10.13
CA SER A 347 -3.84 17.82 9.47
C SER A 347 -4.01 17.86 7.95
N ALA A 348 -4.63 16.85 7.35
CA ALA A 348 -4.90 16.82 5.91
C ALA A 348 -5.90 17.89 5.49
N PHE A 349 -6.96 18.12 6.28
CA PHE A 349 -7.97 19.17 6.05
C PHE A 349 -7.35 20.57 6.08
N PHE A 350 -6.61 20.91 7.15
CA PHE A 350 -5.95 22.20 7.26
C PHE A 350 -4.84 22.38 6.22
N GLY A 351 -4.13 21.29 5.87
CA GLY A 351 -3.16 21.30 4.79
C GLY A 351 -3.78 21.66 3.45
N LEU A 352 -4.93 21.07 3.11
CA LEU A 352 -5.66 21.38 1.89
C LEU A 352 -6.20 22.82 1.89
N GLN A 353 -6.78 23.28 2.99
CA GLN A 353 -7.28 24.65 3.15
C GLN A 353 -6.16 25.69 3.01
N SER A 354 -5.03 25.46 3.68
CA SER A 354 -3.84 26.31 3.57
C SER A 354 -3.26 26.29 2.16
N GLY A 355 -3.19 25.12 1.53
CA GLY A 355 -2.71 24.97 0.15
C GLY A 355 -3.52 25.79 -0.86
N LEU A 356 -4.85 25.83 -0.73
CA LEU A 356 -5.71 26.68 -1.56
C LEU A 356 -5.44 28.16 -1.33
N GLY A 357 -5.29 28.56 -0.07
CA GLY A 357 -4.90 29.95 0.27
C GLY A 357 -3.56 30.31 -0.35
N GLN A 358 -2.59 29.39 -0.31
CA GLN A 358 -1.27 29.57 -0.92
C GLN A 358 -1.33 29.70 -2.44
N VAL A 359 -2.14 28.90 -3.13
CA VAL A 359 -2.34 29.02 -4.59
C VAL A 359 -2.89 30.42 -4.93
N ASN A 360 -3.91 30.89 -4.24
CA ASN A 360 -4.48 32.23 -4.48
C ASN A 360 -3.46 33.33 -4.24
N ALA A 361 -2.67 33.25 -3.16
CA ALA A 361 -1.62 34.21 -2.85
C ALA A 361 -0.50 34.20 -3.89
N LEU A 362 -0.07 33.01 -4.35
CA LEU A 362 0.96 32.87 -5.37
C LEU A 362 0.49 33.35 -6.75
N GLN A 363 -0.81 33.21 -7.10
CA GLN A 363 -1.37 33.78 -8.33
C GLN A 363 -1.31 35.32 -8.31
N ALA A 364 -1.64 35.94 -7.17
CA ALA A 364 -1.51 37.38 -7.01
C ALA A 364 -0.04 37.81 -7.03
N ALA A 365 0.85 37.04 -6.40
CA ALA A 365 2.29 37.28 -6.40
C ALA A 365 2.90 37.16 -7.81
N GLU A 366 2.45 36.21 -8.64
CA GLU A 366 2.87 36.07 -10.04
C GLU A 366 2.51 37.32 -10.83
N ALA A 367 1.27 37.81 -10.76
CA ALA A 367 0.83 39.02 -11.44
C ALA A 367 1.63 40.24 -11.01
N SER A 368 1.87 40.40 -9.70
CA SER A 368 2.65 41.51 -9.13
C SER A 368 4.11 41.43 -9.55
N SER A 369 4.73 40.24 -9.53
CA SER A 369 6.12 40.02 -9.96
C SER A 369 6.30 40.28 -11.43
N GLN A 370 5.31 39.93 -12.28
CA GLN A 370 5.33 40.25 -13.72
C GLN A 370 5.31 41.78 -13.91
N SER A 371 4.39 42.48 -13.24
CA SER A 371 4.32 43.93 -13.33
C SER A 371 5.59 44.64 -12.86
N ALA A 372 6.22 44.13 -11.77
CA ALA A 372 7.50 44.64 -11.27
C ALA A 372 8.63 44.42 -12.26
N LEU A 373 8.67 43.26 -12.92
CA LEU A 373 9.68 43.00 -13.96
C LEU A 373 9.51 43.93 -15.14
N ASP A 374 8.29 44.16 -15.61
CA ASP A 374 7.98 45.02 -16.76
C ASP A 374 8.38 46.49 -16.43
N ALA A 375 8.05 46.96 -15.22
CA ALA A 375 8.45 48.28 -14.74
C ALA A 375 9.99 48.45 -14.63
N ASN A 376 10.70 47.45 -14.09
CA ASN A 376 12.15 47.46 -13.98
C ASN A 376 12.85 47.38 -15.35
N LYS A 377 12.29 46.62 -16.32
CA LYS A 377 12.81 46.62 -17.69
C LYS A 377 12.64 47.98 -18.35
N LEU A 378 11.50 48.64 -18.22
CA LEU A 378 11.26 49.99 -18.74
C LEU A 378 12.19 50.99 -18.04
N GLY A 379 12.30 50.95 -16.70
CA GLY A 379 13.19 51.82 -15.93
C GLY A 379 14.66 51.66 -16.32
N TYR A 380 15.11 50.46 -16.64
CA TYR A 380 16.45 50.20 -17.14
C TYR A 380 16.65 50.81 -18.55
N GLN A 381 15.68 50.69 -19.45
CA GLN A 381 15.78 51.30 -20.77
C GLN A 381 15.86 52.80 -20.76
N VAL A 382 15.19 53.51 -19.82
CA VAL A 382 15.28 54.97 -19.64
C VAL A 382 16.36 55.44 -18.67
N GLY A 383 17.19 54.52 -18.16
CA GLY A 383 18.36 54.83 -17.34
C GLY A 383 18.08 55.16 -15.86
N VAL A 384 16.85 54.93 -15.35
CA VAL A 384 16.49 55.19 -13.93
C VAL A 384 16.60 53.93 -13.05
N ARG A 385 16.86 52.75 -13.65
CA ARG A 385 17.12 51.48 -12.98
C ARG A 385 18.40 50.87 -13.50
N ILE A 386 19.01 50.02 -12.69
CA ILE A 386 20.23 49.30 -13.02
C ILE A 386 19.96 47.86 -13.45
N ASN A 387 20.89 47.22 -14.13
CA ASN A 387 20.80 45.90 -14.67
C ASN A 387 20.40 44.82 -13.62
N ILE A 388 20.99 44.93 -12.41
CA ILE A 388 20.73 43.99 -11.32
C ILE A 388 19.25 44.01 -10.85
N ASP A 389 18.55 45.15 -10.93
CA ASP A 389 17.13 45.24 -10.58
C ASP A 389 16.25 44.38 -11.54
N VAL A 390 16.58 44.40 -12.84
CA VAL A 390 15.93 43.55 -13.85
C VAL A 390 16.21 42.09 -13.59
N LEU A 391 17.48 41.72 -13.35
CA LEU A 391 17.87 40.32 -13.06
C LEU A 391 17.20 39.78 -11.81
N ASN A 392 17.10 40.60 -10.75
CA ASN A 392 16.43 40.21 -9.51
C ASN A 392 14.93 40.04 -9.73
N SER A 393 14.25 40.94 -10.45
CA SER A 393 12.84 40.84 -10.76
C SER A 393 12.52 39.62 -11.64
N GLN A 394 13.43 39.30 -12.60
CA GLN A 394 13.32 38.06 -13.38
C GLN A 394 13.42 36.82 -12.48
N SER A 395 14.40 36.77 -11.61
CA SER A 395 14.57 35.64 -10.67
C SER A 395 13.34 35.45 -9.77
N GLN A 396 12.78 36.55 -9.24
CA GLN A 396 11.60 36.52 -8.40
C GLN A 396 10.39 35.99 -9.17
N LEU A 397 10.14 36.46 -10.37
CA LEU A 397 9.02 36.00 -11.19
C LEU A 397 9.11 34.49 -11.47
N PHE A 398 10.27 34.01 -11.93
CA PHE A 398 10.44 32.58 -12.23
C PHE A 398 10.38 31.70 -10.99
N GLN A 399 10.85 32.20 -9.83
CA GLN A 399 10.66 31.51 -8.57
C GLN A 399 9.17 31.40 -8.22
N THR A 400 8.43 32.52 -8.30
CA THR A 400 6.98 32.54 -8.01
C THR A 400 6.21 31.60 -8.92
N LYS A 401 6.56 31.52 -10.22
CA LYS A 401 5.96 30.59 -11.17
C LYS A 401 6.18 29.12 -10.78
N ARG A 402 7.40 28.76 -10.38
CA ARG A 402 7.70 27.40 -9.88
C ARG A 402 6.91 27.07 -8.63
N ASP A 403 6.87 27.99 -7.68
CA ASP A 403 6.15 27.80 -6.41
C ASP A 403 4.65 27.66 -6.64
N LEU A 404 4.07 28.44 -7.57
CA LEU A 404 2.66 28.33 -7.95
C LEU A 404 2.35 26.98 -8.63
N ALA A 405 3.20 26.55 -9.57
CA ALA A 405 3.02 25.26 -10.22
C ALA A 405 3.03 24.13 -9.18
N LYS A 406 4.00 24.11 -8.28
CA LYS A 406 4.08 23.13 -7.19
C LYS A 406 2.83 23.18 -6.30
N ALA A 407 2.43 24.37 -5.85
CA ALA A 407 1.28 24.54 -4.97
C ALA A 407 -0.03 24.01 -5.59
N ARG A 408 -0.23 24.15 -6.90
CA ARG A 408 -1.40 23.61 -7.61
C ARG A 408 -1.45 22.08 -7.55
N TYR A 409 -0.35 21.39 -7.78
CA TYR A 409 -0.28 19.93 -7.69
C TYR A 409 -0.35 19.43 -6.24
N ASP A 410 0.23 20.17 -5.30
CA ASP A 410 0.12 19.87 -3.85
C ASP A 410 -1.35 19.92 -3.38
N VAL A 411 -2.17 20.82 -3.90
CA VAL A 411 -3.61 20.87 -3.61
C VAL A 411 -4.33 19.64 -4.13
N LEU A 412 -4.07 19.20 -5.38
CA LEU A 412 -4.68 18.00 -5.95
C LEU A 412 -4.32 16.75 -5.15
N LEU A 413 -3.05 16.64 -4.78
CA LEU A 413 -2.59 15.54 -3.93
C LEU A 413 -3.19 15.62 -2.51
N GLY A 414 -3.32 16.84 -1.98
CA GLY A 414 -3.95 17.11 -0.68
C GLY A 414 -5.41 16.62 -0.63
N GLN A 415 -6.17 16.76 -1.73
CA GLN A 415 -7.53 16.23 -1.84
C GLN A 415 -7.56 14.70 -1.71
N LEU A 416 -6.66 13.99 -2.42
CA LEU A 416 -6.56 12.52 -2.32
C LEU A 416 -6.13 12.09 -0.91
N LYS A 417 -5.16 12.77 -0.31
CA LYS A 417 -4.69 12.48 1.06
C LYS A 417 -5.77 12.72 2.12
N LEU A 418 -6.61 13.74 1.96
CA LEU A 418 -7.74 13.96 2.86
C LEU A 418 -8.76 12.81 2.76
N ARG A 419 -9.12 12.39 1.55
CA ARG A 419 -10.02 11.25 1.33
C ARG A 419 -9.42 9.93 1.81
N GLN A 420 -8.12 9.72 1.65
CA GLN A 420 -7.41 8.58 2.22
C GLN A 420 -7.44 8.60 3.75
N ALA A 421 -7.19 9.75 4.38
CA ALA A 421 -7.25 9.90 5.83
C ALA A 421 -8.67 9.66 6.37
N ALA A 422 -9.70 10.06 5.62
CA ALA A 422 -11.09 9.76 5.93
C ALA A 422 -11.50 8.29 5.62
N GLY A 423 -10.67 7.51 4.89
CA GLY A 423 -10.99 6.15 4.47
C GLY A 423 -11.97 6.05 3.30
N THR A 424 -12.26 7.17 2.64
CA THR A 424 -13.26 7.30 1.58
C THR A 424 -12.67 7.37 0.17
N LEU A 425 -11.34 7.31 0.03
CA LEU A 425 -10.68 7.39 -1.26
C LEU A 425 -11.12 6.22 -2.16
N THR A 426 -11.53 6.55 -3.39
CA THR A 426 -12.02 5.63 -4.40
C THR A 426 -11.43 5.92 -5.78
N GLU A 427 -11.60 5.02 -6.74
CA GLU A 427 -11.21 5.23 -8.15
C GLU A 427 -11.96 6.43 -8.78
N ALA A 428 -13.17 6.75 -8.32
CA ALA A 428 -13.93 7.91 -8.80
C ALA A 428 -13.22 9.24 -8.48
N ASP A 429 -12.54 9.32 -7.34
CA ASP A 429 -11.76 10.50 -6.94
C ASP A 429 -10.54 10.68 -7.85
N LEU A 430 -9.90 9.57 -8.23
CA LEU A 430 -8.80 9.58 -9.18
C LEU A 430 -9.28 9.99 -10.57
N ALA A 431 -10.46 9.51 -11.01
CA ALA A 431 -11.09 9.90 -12.27
C ALA A 431 -11.47 11.39 -12.29
N PHE A 432 -11.95 11.94 -11.18
CA PHE A 432 -12.21 13.38 -11.03
C PHE A 432 -10.93 14.19 -11.25
N ILE A 433 -9.83 13.84 -10.61
CA ILE A 433 -8.54 14.52 -10.83
C ILE A 433 -8.05 14.33 -12.26
N ASN A 434 -8.20 13.12 -12.81
CA ASN A 434 -7.83 12.85 -14.20
C ASN A 434 -8.58 13.75 -15.20
N ALA A 435 -9.82 14.12 -14.92
CA ALA A 435 -10.61 15.04 -15.75
C ALA A 435 -10.11 16.50 -15.74
N LEU A 436 -9.32 16.89 -14.72
CA LEU A 436 -8.67 18.19 -14.64
C LEU A 436 -7.38 18.29 -15.46
N LEU A 437 -6.84 17.14 -15.89
CA LEU A 437 -5.67 17.07 -16.73
C LEU A 437 -6.05 17.32 -18.20
N ASN A 438 -5.12 17.88 -18.96
CA ASN A 438 -5.37 18.15 -20.39
C ASN A 438 -5.70 16.85 -21.14
N PRO A 439 -6.68 16.88 -22.08
CA PRO A 439 -7.05 15.71 -22.87
C PRO A 439 -5.91 15.19 -23.75
#